data_d2c3ffeac4075b86da3bca2354772551
#
_entry.id   d2c3ffeac4075b86da3bca2354772551
#
_cell.length_a   1.000
_cell.length_b   1.000
_cell.length_c   1.000
_cell.angle_alpha   90.00
_cell.angle_beta   90.00
_cell.angle_gamma   90.00
#
_symmetry.space_group_name_H-M   'P 1'
#
loop_
_entity.id
_entity.type
_entity.pdbx_description
1 polymer ?
#
loop_
_entity_poly.entity_id
_entity_poly.type
_entity_poly.pdbx_seq_one_letter_code
_entity_poly.pdbx_strand_id
1 'polypeptide(L)'
;FGHTFAHAIETVTDYQSYLHGEAVGIGMVMATDLSVRMNLCESDTADRVRRLIERYGLPVVAPKCSASLMLEAMAMDKKVIGGRMRFVLAKRIGEVSVESDVPQGKLDQTLAAGTNLSQG
;
A
#
# COMPACT_ATOMS: atom_id res chain seq x y z
N PHE A 1 -4.31 -3.15 8.25
CA PHE A 1 -3.45 -3.55 7.14
C PHE A 1 -3.95 -2.93 5.83
N GLY A 2 -3.07 -2.22 5.14
CA GLY A 2 -3.40 -1.60 3.87
C GLY A 2 -4.12 -0.24 3.95
N HIS A 3 -4.56 0.20 5.11
CA HIS A 3 -5.34 1.43 5.26
C HIS A 3 -4.55 2.70 4.98
N THR A 4 -3.26 2.72 5.28
CA THR A 4 -2.42 3.89 5.01
C THR A 4 -2.38 4.19 3.50
N PHE A 5 -2.17 3.17 2.69
CA PHE A 5 -2.21 3.31 1.23
C PHE A 5 -3.63 3.55 0.72
N ALA A 6 -4.61 2.87 1.31
CA ALA A 6 -6.01 3.02 0.91
C ALA A 6 -6.48 4.47 1.07
N HIS A 7 -6.16 5.10 2.20
CA HIS A 7 -6.50 6.52 2.42
C HIS A 7 -5.87 7.42 1.36
N ALA A 8 -4.61 7.16 1.01
CA ALA A 8 -3.94 7.94 -0.03
C ALA A 8 -4.61 7.76 -1.38
N ILE A 9 -4.99 6.52 -1.73
CA ILE A 9 -5.71 6.23 -2.98
C ILE A 9 -7.04 6.98 -3.01
N GLU A 10 -7.80 6.91 -1.93
CA GLU A 10 -9.09 7.60 -1.85
C GLU A 10 -8.93 9.11 -1.99
N THR A 11 -7.93 9.69 -1.34
CA THR A 11 -7.66 11.13 -1.41
C THR A 11 -7.28 11.56 -2.82
N VAL A 12 -6.37 10.84 -3.47
CA VAL A 12 -5.88 11.15 -4.82
C VAL A 12 -6.99 11.01 -5.86
N THR A 13 -7.87 10.03 -5.70
CA THR A 13 -8.98 9.79 -6.62
C THR A 13 -10.25 10.54 -6.21
N ASP A 14 -10.16 11.35 -5.17
CA ASP A 14 -11.25 12.19 -4.66
C ASP A 14 -12.50 11.38 -4.27
N TYR A 15 -12.27 10.16 -3.75
CA TYR A 15 -13.31 9.24 -3.29
C TYR A 15 -14.32 8.83 -4.37
N GLN A 16 -14.01 9.04 -5.65
CA GLN A 16 -14.97 8.83 -6.73
C GLN A 16 -14.70 7.60 -7.60
N SER A 17 -13.43 7.21 -7.75
CA SER A 17 -13.06 6.14 -8.67
C SER A 17 -13.10 4.75 -8.07
N TYR A 18 -13.06 4.65 -6.75
CA TYR A 18 -12.98 3.37 -6.04
C TYR A 18 -13.94 3.34 -4.86
N LEU A 19 -14.57 2.19 -4.65
CA LEU A 19 -15.24 1.91 -3.39
C LEU A 19 -14.18 1.73 -2.30
N HIS A 20 -14.55 1.98 -1.05
CA HIS A 20 -13.62 1.86 0.07
C HIS A 20 -12.94 0.49 0.12
N GLY A 21 -13.72 -0.58 -0.01
CA GLY A 21 -13.17 -1.94 -0.01
C GLY A 21 -12.21 -2.22 -1.15
N GLU A 22 -12.45 -1.60 -2.31
CA GLU A 22 -11.53 -1.69 -3.46
C GLU A 22 -10.21 -1.00 -3.16
N ALA A 23 -10.26 0.19 -2.57
CA ALA A 23 -9.07 0.94 -2.17
C ALA A 23 -8.28 0.17 -1.11
N VAL A 24 -8.96 -0.45 -0.15
CA VAL A 24 -8.32 -1.28 0.88
C VAL A 24 -7.64 -2.49 0.24
N GLY A 25 -8.28 -3.14 -0.74
CA GLY A 25 -7.67 -4.27 -1.47
C GLY A 25 -6.37 -3.90 -2.14
N ILE A 26 -6.36 -2.78 -2.87
CA ILE A 26 -5.15 -2.25 -3.49
C ILE A 26 -4.12 -1.90 -2.42
N GLY A 27 -4.56 -1.26 -1.34
CA GLY A 27 -3.69 -0.88 -0.23
C GLY A 27 -3.01 -2.08 0.41
N MET A 28 -3.70 -3.20 0.53
CA MET A 28 -3.13 -4.44 1.05
C MET A 28 -2.02 -4.98 0.14
N VAL A 29 -2.23 -4.92 -1.18
CA VAL A 29 -1.20 -5.32 -2.14
C VAL A 29 0.01 -4.40 -2.04
N MET A 30 -0.21 -3.09 -1.93
CA MET A 30 0.88 -2.11 -1.78
C MET A 30 1.64 -2.31 -0.48
N ALA A 31 0.95 -2.53 0.62
CA ALA A 31 1.59 -2.77 1.92
C ALA A 31 2.43 -4.04 1.89
N THR A 32 1.96 -5.08 1.22
CA THR A 32 2.71 -6.32 1.10
C THR A 32 3.93 -6.13 0.21
N ASP A 33 3.80 -5.36 -0.88
CA ASP A 33 4.92 -5.00 -1.74
C ASP A 33 6.01 -4.27 -0.95
N LEU A 34 5.61 -3.28 -0.15
CA LEU A 34 6.54 -2.55 0.72
C LEU A 34 7.22 -3.49 1.72
N SER A 35 6.46 -4.43 2.28
CA SER A 35 7.00 -5.44 3.21
C SER A 35 8.12 -6.24 2.57
N VAL A 36 7.93 -6.67 1.32
CA VAL A 36 8.97 -7.41 0.56
C VAL A 36 10.20 -6.53 0.34
N ARG A 37 10.00 -5.28 -0.06
CA ARG A 37 11.12 -4.36 -0.32
C ARG A 37 11.92 -4.04 0.94
N MET A 38 11.26 -4.08 2.11
CA MET A 38 11.90 -3.90 3.40
C MET A 38 12.47 -5.19 3.99
N ASN A 39 12.39 -6.29 3.27
CA ASN A 39 12.84 -7.61 3.70
C ASN A 39 12.12 -8.13 4.96
N LEU A 40 10.88 -7.72 5.16
CA LEU A 40 10.06 -8.20 6.27
C LEU A 40 9.38 -9.53 5.94
N CYS A 41 9.06 -9.76 4.67
CA CYS A 41 8.46 -11.00 4.20
C CYS A 41 9.00 -11.38 2.83
N GLU A 42 8.68 -12.60 2.40
CA GLU A 42 9.12 -13.12 1.11
C GLU A 42 8.15 -12.69 0.00
N SER A 43 8.65 -12.63 -1.24
CA SER A 43 7.83 -12.27 -2.40
C SER A 43 6.65 -13.21 -2.61
N ASP A 44 6.79 -14.48 -2.20
CA ASP A 44 5.68 -15.44 -2.26
C ASP A 44 4.47 -14.97 -1.43
N THR A 45 4.71 -14.33 -0.30
CA THR A 45 3.64 -13.77 0.52
C THR A 45 2.88 -12.69 -0.26
N ALA A 46 3.59 -11.81 -0.96
CA ALA A 46 2.98 -10.77 -1.76
C ALA A 46 2.14 -11.35 -2.89
N ASP A 47 2.64 -12.38 -3.57
CA ASP A 47 1.90 -13.06 -4.63
C ASP A 47 0.62 -13.70 -4.11
N ARG A 48 0.69 -14.31 -2.94
CA ARG A 48 -0.49 -14.95 -2.32
C ARG A 48 -1.56 -13.93 -1.98
N VAL A 49 -1.16 -12.80 -1.40
CA VAL A 49 -2.10 -11.72 -1.05
C VAL A 49 -2.77 -11.18 -2.31
N ARG A 50 -1.97 -10.88 -3.34
CA ARG A 50 -2.51 -10.35 -4.60
C ARG A 50 -3.48 -11.32 -5.25
N ARG A 51 -3.12 -12.59 -5.35
CA ARG A 51 -3.98 -13.61 -5.96
C ARG A 51 -5.28 -13.80 -5.20
N LEU A 52 -5.24 -13.74 -3.88
CA LEU A 52 -6.43 -13.86 -3.06
C LEU A 52 -7.40 -12.70 -3.33
N ILE A 53 -6.88 -11.48 -3.37
CA ILE A 53 -7.67 -10.27 -3.62
C ILE A 53 -8.29 -10.32 -5.02
N GLU A 54 -7.51 -10.72 -6.04
CA GLU A 54 -8.01 -10.90 -7.41
C GLU A 54 -9.14 -11.92 -7.48
N ARG A 55 -9.02 -12.98 -6.70
CA ARG A 55 -9.99 -14.06 -6.67
C ARG A 55 -11.37 -13.61 -6.23
N TYR A 56 -11.43 -12.59 -5.37
CA TYR A 56 -12.69 -12.00 -4.93
C TYR A 56 -13.19 -10.88 -5.84
N GLY A 57 -12.56 -10.71 -7.01
CA GLY A 57 -12.98 -9.70 -7.97
C GLY A 57 -12.60 -8.29 -7.61
N LEU A 58 -11.68 -8.11 -6.65
CA LEU A 58 -11.22 -6.80 -6.24
C LEU A 58 -10.01 -6.37 -7.07
N PRO A 59 -9.83 -5.05 -7.30
CA PRO A 59 -8.68 -4.57 -8.04
C PRO A 59 -7.38 -4.74 -7.24
N VAL A 60 -6.28 -4.98 -7.96
CA VAL A 60 -4.94 -5.14 -7.38
C VAL A 60 -3.94 -4.17 -7.99
N VAL A 61 -4.37 -3.33 -8.91
CA VAL A 61 -3.53 -2.37 -9.63
C VAL A 61 -3.78 -0.99 -9.07
N ALA A 62 -2.72 -0.31 -8.65
CA ALA A 62 -2.83 1.05 -8.14
C ALA A 62 -3.33 2.00 -9.23
N PRO A 63 -4.04 3.08 -8.86
CA PRO A 63 -4.51 4.05 -9.85
C PRO A 63 -3.35 4.68 -10.61
N LYS A 64 -3.59 5.05 -11.85
CA LYS A 64 -2.60 5.72 -12.69
C LYS A 64 -2.45 7.17 -12.23
N CYS A 65 -1.67 7.36 -11.19
CA CYS A 65 -1.34 8.68 -10.67
C CYS A 65 0.14 8.71 -10.34
N SER A 66 0.72 9.89 -10.25
CA SER A 66 2.14 9.99 -9.94
C SER A 66 2.41 9.62 -8.49
N ALA A 67 3.60 9.07 -8.24
CA ALA A 67 4.05 8.79 -6.88
C ALA A 67 4.05 10.06 -6.01
N SER A 68 4.32 11.23 -6.60
CA SER A 68 4.32 12.48 -5.86
C SER A 68 2.94 12.87 -5.35
N LEU A 69 1.87 12.60 -6.10
CA LEU A 69 0.50 12.84 -5.61
C LEU A 69 0.17 11.96 -4.42
N MET A 70 0.58 10.70 -4.47
CA MET A 70 0.41 9.77 -3.35
C MET A 70 1.19 10.25 -2.12
N LEU A 71 2.43 10.69 -2.32
CA LEU A 71 3.26 11.21 -1.23
C LEU A 71 2.65 12.46 -0.60
N GLU A 72 2.09 13.37 -1.41
CA GLU A 72 1.40 14.55 -0.89
C GLU A 72 0.20 14.17 -0.03
N ALA A 73 -0.62 13.25 -0.49
CA ALA A 73 -1.78 12.77 0.25
C ALA A 73 -1.36 12.14 1.58
N MET A 74 -0.30 11.33 1.56
CA MET A 74 0.24 10.69 2.77
C MET A 74 0.83 11.72 3.73
N ALA A 75 1.48 12.76 3.22
CA ALA A 75 2.03 13.84 4.05
C ALA A 75 0.93 14.63 4.76
N MET A 76 -0.20 14.89 4.09
CA MET A 76 -1.35 15.54 4.72
C MET A 76 -1.93 14.67 5.84
N ASP A 77 -2.06 13.39 5.59
CA ASP A 77 -2.55 12.42 6.57
C ASP A 77 -1.64 12.39 7.80
N LYS A 78 -0.33 12.43 7.58
CA LYS A 78 0.68 12.49 8.64
C LYS A 78 0.48 13.71 9.54
N LYS A 79 0.16 14.87 8.98
CA LYS A 79 -0.11 16.08 9.75
C LYS A 79 -1.33 15.92 10.64
N VAL A 80 -2.38 15.30 10.11
CA VAL A 80 -3.63 15.08 10.86
C VAL A 80 -3.41 14.19 12.07
N ILE A 81 -2.57 13.15 11.95
CA ILE A 81 -2.33 12.18 13.02
C ILE A 81 -1.16 12.57 13.94
N GLY A 82 -0.63 13.79 13.81
CA GLY A 82 0.35 14.31 14.75
C GLY A 82 1.80 13.99 14.45
N GLY A 83 2.14 13.72 13.20
CA GLY A 83 3.53 13.80 12.78
C GLY A 83 4.21 12.54 12.30
N ARG A 84 3.81 11.35 12.69
CA ARG A 84 4.50 10.12 12.26
C ARG A 84 3.54 9.14 11.59
N MET A 85 3.84 8.80 10.35
CA MET A 85 3.05 7.84 9.58
C MET A 85 3.37 6.42 10.06
N ARG A 86 2.34 5.63 10.30
CA ARG A 86 2.48 4.23 10.69
C ARG A 86 1.98 3.33 9.57
N PHE A 87 2.75 2.30 9.30
CA PHE A 87 2.38 1.27 8.33
C PHE A 87 2.19 -0.05 9.07
N VAL A 88 1.10 -0.74 8.78
CA VAL A 88 0.93 -2.11 9.24
C VAL A 88 1.39 -3.00 8.08
N LEU A 89 2.50 -3.68 8.27
CA LEU A 89 3.16 -4.45 7.21
C LEU A 89 3.17 -5.93 7.56
N ALA A 90 3.24 -6.76 6.52
CA ALA A 90 3.20 -8.21 6.67
C ALA A 90 4.60 -8.75 6.97
N LYS A 91 4.69 -9.65 7.95
CA LYS A 91 5.88 -10.48 8.18
C LYS A 91 5.70 -11.84 7.51
N ARG A 92 4.51 -12.35 7.52
CA ARG A 92 4.08 -13.59 6.86
C ARG A 92 2.54 -13.62 6.90
N ILE A 93 1.95 -14.62 6.25
CA ILE A 93 0.51 -14.83 6.38
C ILE A 93 0.20 -15.08 7.85
N GLY A 94 -0.70 -14.28 8.40
CA GLY A 94 -1.13 -14.40 9.79
C GLY A 94 -0.34 -13.57 10.80
N GLU A 95 0.68 -12.84 10.35
CA GLU A 95 1.46 -11.98 11.26
C GLU A 95 1.80 -10.65 10.60
N VAL A 96 1.56 -9.55 11.33
CA VAL A 96 1.88 -8.20 10.89
C VAL A 96 2.74 -7.50 11.94
N SER A 97 3.41 -6.42 11.52
CA SER A 97 4.11 -5.52 12.43
C SER A 97 3.72 -4.09 12.10
N VAL A 98 3.81 -3.20 13.09
CA VAL A 98 3.59 -1.78 12.90
C VAL A 98 4.95 -1.11 12.75
N GLU A 99 5.17 -0.47 11.60
CA GLU A 99 6.44 0.18 11.26
C GLU A 99 6.23 1.67 11.11
N SER A 100 7.02 2.47 11.83
CA SER A 100 6.96 3.92 11.73
C SER A 100 8.19 4.55 11.08
N ASP A 101 9.27 3.80 10.92
CA ASP A 101 10.52 4.27 10.33
C ASP A 101 10.76 3.62 8.97
N VAL A 102 9.76 3.73 8.08
CA VAL A 102 9.88 3.18 6.73
C VAL A 102 10.84 4.04 5.92
N PRO A 103 11.89 3.43 5.33
CA PRO A 103 12.81 4.19 4.49
C PRO A 103 12.09 4.82 3.30
N GLN A 104 12.35 6.10 3.06
CA GLN A 104 11.70 6.85 1.98
C GLN A 104 11.93 6.19 0.62
N GLY A 105 13.15 5.69 0.37
CA GLY A 105 13.47 5.03 -0.89
C GLY A 105 12.63 3.78 -1.15
N LYS A 106 12.35 3.01 -0.10
CA LYS A 106 11.50 1.81 -0.21
C LYS A 106 10.06 2.18 -0.49
N LEU A 107 9.55 3.20 0.19
CA LEU A 107 8.21 3.72 -0.06
C LEU A 107 8.09 4.24 -1.49
N ASP A 108 9.08 4.98 -1.97
CA ASP A 108 9.11 5.50 -3.34
C ASP A 108 9.06 4.37 -4.36
N GLN A 109 9.77 3.27 -4.11
CA GLN A 109 9.78 2.10 -5.00
C GLN A 109 8.38 1.47 -5.09
N THR A 110 7.70 1.31 -3.95
CA THR A 110 6.35 0.77 -3.93
C THR A 110 5.37 1.67 -4.69
N LEU A 111 5.44 2.97 -4.47
CA LEU A 111 4.56 3.92 -5.16
C LEU A 111 4.84 3.97 -6.65
N ALA A 112 6.10 3.89 -7.05
CA ALA A 112 6.49 3.89 -8.46
C ALA A 112 6.13 2.59 -9.17
N ALA A 113 6.06 1.47 -8.45
CA ALA A 113 5.71 0.18 -9.03
C ALA A 113 4.28 0.17 -9.60
N GLY A 114 3.33 0.85 -8.92
CA GLY A 114 1.98 1.06 -9.43
C GLY A 114 1.31 -0.18 -10.00
N THR A 115 1.44 -0.40 -11.31
CA THR A 115 0.82 -1.52 -12.00
C THR A 115 1.57 -2.83 -11.85
N ASN A 116 2.79 -2.80 -11.34
CA ASN A 116 3.67 -3.97 -11.22
C ASN A 116 3.99 -4.28 -9.75
N LEU A 117 3.03 -4.08 -8.87
CA LEU A 117 3.18 -4.39 -7.45
C LEU A 117 3.54 -5.85 -7.26
N SER A 118 4.44 -6.10 -6.32
CA SER A 118 5.00 -7.42 -5.95
C SER A 118 5.92 -8.05 -6.99
N GLN A 119 6.24 -7.36 -8.06
CA GLN A 119 7.15 -7.87 -9.10
C GLN A 119 8.50 -7.15 -9.10
N GLY A 120 8.68 -6.29 -8.21
CA GLY A 120 9.78 -5.52 -8.30
C GLY A 120 10.77 -5.18 -7.66
#